data_f831fe6b85bbd70a67e3c78e0429cb59
#
_entry.id   f831fe6b85bbd70a67e3c78e0429cb59
#
_cell.length_a   1.000
_cell.length_b   1.000
_cell.length_c   1.000
_cell.angle_alpha   90.00
_cell.angle_beta   90.00
_cell.angle_gamma   90.00
#
_symmetry.space_group_name_H-M   'P 1'
#
loop_
_entity.id
_entity.type
_entity.pdbx_description
1 polymer ?
#
loop_
_entity_poly.entity_id
_entity_poly.type
_entity_poly.pdbx_seq_one_letter_code
_entity_poly.pdbx_strand_id
1 'polypeptide(L)'
;MSSRSGGGASVLMRKSPSYAEVYNDLDSEVVNVFRMMRDRGDELRRQLFYTPFSNAEFRDSFFRSDDPLEQARRTIARSFMGFGSASVTEYKHSSRIGKPTTGFRANSSRSGTTPAHDWANYYEAAEAMIARLRGVVIENRDAMEVISRHDSVETLFYVDPPYVASTRDRGNDYAYEMDEGQHRALAACLHAIQGMVVLSGYASELYDAHLYADWSRYERPAFADGARPRTEVVWLNSACASALNSQQAQGSMFA
;
A
#
# COMPACT_ATOMS: atom_id res chain seq x y z
N MET A 1 8.57 4.54 11.78
CA MET A 1 7.90 3.31 11.30
C MET A 1 8.31 3.09 9.86
N SER A 2 9.15 2.12 9.59
CA SER A 2 9.52 1.73 8.24
C SER A 2 8.39 0.86 7.68
N SER A 3 7.54 1.42 6.83
CA SER A 3 6.56 0.65 6.06
C SER A 3 7.33 -0.22 5.09
N ARG A 4 7.37 -1.52 5.35
CA ARG A 4 8.03 -2.52 4.49
C ARG A 4 7.12 -3.10 3.41
N SER A 5 5.92 -2.56 3.28
CA SER A 5 5.01 -2.85 2.18
C SER A 5 4.57 -1.51 1.58
N GLY A 6 4.98 -1.22 0.37
CA GLY A 6 4.64 0.03 -0.33
C GLY A 6 3.15 0.22 -0.59
N GLY A 7 2.33 -0.81 -0.43
CA GLY A 7 0.94 -0.82 -0.82
C GLY A 7 -0.08 -0.34 0.21
N GLY A 8 0.28 -0.14 1.45
CA GLY A 8 -0.69 0.14 2.53
C GLY A 8 -1.13 1.61 2.65
N ALA A 9 -1.43 2.30 1.55
CA ALA A 9 -1.82 3.72 1.56
C ALA A 9 -0.80 4.64 2.28
N SER A 10 0.48 4.27 2.31
CA SER A 10 1.50 4.98 3.09
C SER A 10 1.65 6.45 2.67
N VAL A 11 1.47 6.75 1.40
CA VAL A 11 1.49 8.13 0.87
C VAL A 11 0.26 8.88 1.35
N LEU A 12 -0.94 8.28 1.26
CA LEU A 12 -2.18 8.88 1.75
C LEU A 12 -2.10 9.21 3.25
N MET A 13 -1.56 8.30 4.06
CA MET A 13 -1.46 8.47 5.51
C MET A 13 -0.47 9.56 5.94
N ARG A 14 0.52 9.87 5.10
CA ARG A 14 1.59 10.83 5.43
C ARG A 14 1.38 12.21 4.83
N LYS A 15 0.68 12.30 3.70
CA LYS A 15 0.39 13.60 3.09
C LYS A 15 -0.64 14.38 3.90
N SER A 16 -0.61 15.69 3.80
CA SER A 16 -1.70 16.54 4.29
C SER A 16 -3.01 16.20 3.58
N PRO A 17 -4.16 16.26 4.26
CA PRO A 17 -5.47 16.06 3.64
C PRO A 17 -5.69 17.00 2.47
N SER A 18 -6.29 16.47 1.39
CA SER A 18 -6.80 17.26 0.25
C SER A 18 -8.30 17.48 0.41
N TYR A 19 -8.88 18.37 -0.40
CA TYR A 19 -10.32 18.64 -0.42
C TYR A 19 -11.17 17.39 -0.60
N ALA A 20 -10.76 16.51 -1.50
CA ALA A 20 -11.35 15.20 -1.72
C ALA A 20 -10.25 14.15 -1.88
N GLU A 21 -10.44 12.98 -1.31
CA GLU A 21 -9.47 11.89 -1.34
C GLU A 21 -10.17 10.56 -1.57
N VAL A 22 -9.61 9.76 -2.47
CA VAL A 22 -10.09 8.42 -2.77
C VAL A 22 -8.92 7.44 -2.57
N TYR A 23 -9.16 6.38 -1.83
CA TYR A 23 -8.30 5.22 -1.75
C TYR A 23 -8.96 4.06 -2.48
N ASN A 24 -8.25 3.42 -3.37
CA ASN A 24 -8.74 2.26 -4.11
C ASN A 24 -7.75 1.10 -4.04
N ASP A 25 -8.24 -0.09 -3.80
CA ASP A 25 -7.47 -1.34 -3.86
C ASP A 25 -8.37 -2.47 -4.35
N LEU A 26 -7.81 -3.41 -5.12
CA LEU A 26 -8.51 -4.64 -5.51
C LEU A 26 -8.56 -5.67 -4.39
N ASP A 27 -7.64 -5.60 -3.43
CA ASP A 27 -7.61 -6.54 -2.31
C ASP A 27 -8.71 -6.19 -1.30
N SER A 28 -9.79 -6.97 -1.36
CA SER A 28 -10.95 -6.81 -0.48
C SER A 28 -10.60 -6.93 1.01
N GLU A 29 -9.53 -7.64 1.37
CA GLU A 29 -9.07 -7.74 2.76
C GLU A 29 -8.46 -6.42 3.23
N VAL A 30 -7.63 -5.80 2.40
CA VAL A 30 -7.04 -4.49 2.66
C VAL A 30 -8.15 -3.43 2.71
N VAL A 31 -9.06 -3.44 1.74
CA VAL A 31 -10.22 -2.53 1.71
C VAL A 31 -11.09 -2.69 2.96
N ASN A 32 -11.32 -3.94 3.41
CA ASN A 32 -12.08 -4.20 4.64
C ASN A 32 -11.40 -3.59 5.87
N VAL A 33 -10.07 -3.70 5.99
CA VAL A 33 -9.33 -3.05 7.09
C VAL A 33 -9.57 -1.54 7.09
N PHE A 34 -9.44 -0.87 5.95
CA PHE A 34 -9.64 0.58 5.87
C PHE A 34 -11.09 0.99 6.12
N ARG A 35 -12.08 0.21 5.63
CA ARG A 35 -13.49 0.43 5.94
C ARG A 35 -13.76 0.30 7.43
N MET A 36 -13.26 -0.75 8.08
CA MET A 36 -13.48 -0.94 9.52
C MET A 36 -12.77 0.12 10.36
N MET A 37 -11.58 0.56 9.95
CA MET A 37 -10.92 1.71 10.59
C MET A 37 -11.74 2.99 10.47
N ARG A 38 -12.37 3.26 9.32
CA ARG A 38 -13.19 4.45 9.12
C ARG A 38 -14.54 4.37 9.84
N ASP A 39 -15.24 3.23 9.70
CA ASP A 39 -16.65 3.09 10.07
C ASP A 39 -16.84 2.59 11.50
N ARG A 40 -15.92 1.75 12.00
CA ARG A 40 -15.95 1.13 13.34
C ARG A 40 -14.59 1.21 14.04
N GLY A 41 -13.89 2.32 13.87
CA GLY A 41 -12.51 2.49 14.31
C GLY A 41 -12.30 2.26 15.80
N ASP A 42 -13.18 2.77 16.66
CA ASP A 42 -13.06 2.59 18.11
C ASP A 42 -13.24 1.13 18.53
N GLU A 43 -14.14 0.39 17.88
CA GLU A 43 -14.35 -1.03 18.13
C GLU A 43 -13.14 -1.84 17.67
N LEU A 44 -12.63 -1.59 16.46
CA LEU A 44 -11.44 -2.25 15.93
C LEU A 44 -10.22 -1.98 16.82
N ARG A 45 -10.01 -0.73 17.19
CA ARG A 45 -8.93 -0.30 18.08
C ARG A 45 -8.99 -1.03 19.42
N ARG A 46 -10.19 -1.15 20.01
CA ARG A 46 -10.41 -1.88 21.26
C ARG A 46 -10.09 -3.38 21.09
N GLN A 47 -10.52 -4.01 20.00
CA GLN A 47 -10.20 -5.42 19.74
C GLN A 47 -8.70 -5.63 19.59
N LEU A 48 -8.00 -4.75 18.87
CA LEU A 48 -6.55 -4.83 18.70
C LEU A 48 -5.81 -4.66 20.02
N PHE A 49 -6.28 -3.77 20.91
CA PHE A 49 -5.69 -3.58 22.24
C PHE A 49 -5.75 -4.86 23.09
N TYR A 50 -6.84 -5.60 23.03
CA TYR A 50 -7.00 -6.86 23.77
C TYR A 50 -6.50 -8.09 23.03
N THR A 51 -5.98 -7.93 21.80
CA THR A 51 -5.39 -9.04 21.06
C THR A 51 -3.95 -9.29 21.54
N PRO A 52 -3.64 -10.44 22.17
CA PRO A 52 -2.30 -10.72 22.64
C PRO A 52 -1.34 -10.95 21.48
N PHE A 53 -0.09 -10.49 21.61
CA PHE A 53 0.96 -10.82 20.66
C PHE A 53 1.41 -12.27 20.88
N SER A 54 0.81 -13.20 20.14
CA SER A 54 1.06 -14.62 20.35
C SER A 54 1.05 -15.44 19.06
N ASN A 55 1.73 -16.58 19.09
CA ASN A 55 1.72 -17.53 17.97
C ASN A 55 0.31 -18.14 17.74
N ALA A 56 -0.52 -18.27 18.78
CA ALA A 56 -1.89 -18.73 18.67
C ALA A 56 -2.72 -17.72 17.85
N GLU A 57 -2.74 -16.45 18.24
CA GLU A 57 -3.42 -15.39 17.50
C GLU A 57 -2.92 -15.27 16.05
N PHE A 58 -1.60 -15.37 15.85
CA PHE A 58 -1.02 -15.37 14.51
C PHE A 58 -1.57 -16.52 13.66
N ARG A 59 -1.66 -17.75 14.19
CA ARG A 59 -2.21 -18.89 13.46
C ARG A 59 -3.71 -18.74 13.21
N ASP A 60 -4.46 -18.29 14.21
CA ASP A 60 -5.91 -18.12 14.13
C ASP A 60 -6.29 -17.02 13.14
N SER A 61 -5.41 -16.03 12.94
CA SER A 61 -5.63 -14.97 11.95
C SER A 61 -5.64 -15.43 10.49
N PHE A 62 -5.22 -16.66 10.21
CA PHE A 62 -5.31 -17.27 8.87
C PHE A 62 -6.65 -17.97 8.60
N PHE A 63 -7.52 -18.11 9.59
CA PHE A 63 -8.90 -18.55 9.37
C PHE A 63 -9.76 -17.33 8.97
N ARG A 64 -10.66 -17.55 8.01
CA ARG A 64 -11.59 -16.51 7.59
C ARG A 64 -12.68 -16.31 8.63
N SER A 65 -13.10 -15.05 8.80
CA SER A 65 -14.28 -14.68 9.59
C SER A 65 -15.32 -14.02 8.68
N ASP A 66 -16.61 -14.32 8.93
CA ASP A 66 -17.73 -13.67 8.25
C ASP A 66 -18.08 -12.31 8.89
N ASP A 67 -17.60 -12.04 10.12
CA ASP A 67 -17.68 -10.70 10.73
C ASP A 67 -16.57 -9.80 10.15
N PRO A 68 -16.92 -8.71 9.44
CA PRO A 68 -15.94 -7.82 8.84
C PRO A 68 -14.97 -7.19 9.85
N LEU A 69 -15.41 -6.94 11.08
CA LEU A 69 -14.57 -6.36 12.12
C LEU A 69 -13.51 -7.35 12.61
N GLU A 70 -13.92 -8.57 12.89
CA GLU A 70 -13.02 -9.67 13.27
C GLU A 70 -12.06 -10.00 12.11
N GLN A 71 -12.56 -9.99 10.86
CA GLN A 71 -11.70 -10.20 9.69
C GLN A 71 -10.63 -9.09 9.57
N ALA A 72 -10.99 -7.83 9.80
CA ALA A 72 -10.04 -6.72 9.81
C ALA A 72 -8.99 -6.88 10.92
N ARG A 73 -9.41 -7.25 12.13
CA ARG A 73 -8.51 -7.57 13.25
C ARG A 73 -7.51 -8.66 12.87
N ARG A 74 -8.00 -9.75 12.29
CA ARG A 74 -7.15 -10.88 11.83
C ARG A 74 -6.16 -10.45 10.76
N THR A 75 -6.60 -9.66 9.77
CA THR A 75 -5.73 -9.15 8.71
C THR A 75 -4.61 -8.28 9.27
N ILE A 76 -4.91 -7.39 10.22
CA ILE A 76 -3.90 -6.57 10.90
C ILE A 76 -2.96 -7.45 11.73
N ALA A 77 -3.50 -8.38 12.54
CA ALA A 77 -2.71 -9.25 13.39
C ALA A 77 -1.70 -10.08 12.58
N ARG A 78 -2.14 -10.74 11.50
CA ARG A 78 -1.23 -11.56 10.67
C ARG A 78 -0.18 -10.71 9.93
N SER A 79 -0.56 -9.52 9.43
CA SER A 79 0.38 -8.63 8.76
C SER A 79 1.47 -8.10 9.68
N PHE A 80 1.14 -7.89 10.94
CA PHE A 80 2.06 -7.40 11.95
C PHE A 80 2.92 -8.51 12.56
N MET A 81 2.31 -9.65 12.87
CA MET A 81 2.94 -10.78 13.55
C MET A 81 3.72 -11.71 12.61
N GLY A 82 3.51 -11.65 11.30
CA GLY A 82 4.19 -12.47 10.29
C GLY A 82 5.43 -11.79 9.68
N PHE A 83 6.24 -12.57 8.98
CA PHE A 83 7.35 -12.05 8.18
C PHE A 83 6.92 -11.73 6.75
N GLY A 84 7.26 -10.52 6.28
CA GLY A 84 7.10 -10.10 4.89
C GLY A 84 5.65 -9.87 4.44
N SER A 85 5.50 -9.45 3.19
CA SER A 85 4.20 -9.17 2.57
C SER A 85 3.33 -10.41 2.35
N ALA A 86 3.95 -11.59 2.24
CA ALA A 86 3.23 -12.87 2.09
C ALA A 86 2.27 -13.17 3.25
N SER A 87 2.45 -12.56 4.43
CA SER A 87 1.53 -12.71 5.56
C SER A 87 0.14 -12.14 5.31
N VAL A 88 -0.01 -11.21 4.37
CA VAL A 88 -1.29 -10.55 4.05
C VAL A 88 -2.03 -11.25 2.91
N THR A 89 -1.32 -11.84 1.95
CA THR A 89 -1.83 -12.15 0.60
C THR A 89 -2.40 -13.56 0.39
N GLU A 90 -2.32 -14.48 1.33
CA GLU A 90 -2.48 -15.90 1.00
C GLU A 90 -3.82 -16.57 1.31
N TYR A 91 -4.92 -15.82 1.38
CA TYR A 91 -6.26 -16.44 1.44
C TYR A 91 -6.73 -17.11 0.13
N LYS A 92 -6.04 -16.89 -0.99
CA LYS A 92 -6.56 -17.25 -2.32
C LYS A 92 -6.38 -18.71 -2.74
N HIS A 93 -5.56 -19.46 -2.04
CA HIS A 93 -5.46 -20.90 -2.32
C HIS A 93 -6.28 -21.69 -1.31
N SER A 94 -7.43 -22.19 -1.75
CA SER A 94 -8.40 -22.98 -0.96
C SER A 94 -7.79 -24.16 -0.20
N SER A 95 -6.62 -24.64 -0.57
CA SER A 95 -5.88 -25.71 0.11
C SER A 95 -5.06 -25.26 1.34
N ARG A 96 -4.97 -23.95 1.60
CA ARG A 96 -4.14 -23.38 2.68
C ARG A 96 -4.90 -22.58 3.72
N ILE A 97 -6.23 -22.61 3.72
CA ILE A 97 -7.06 -21.96 4.74
C ILE A 97 -6.59 -22.42 6.12
N GLY A 98 -6.25 -21.47 7.00
CA GLY A 98 -5.78 -21.74 8.36
C GLY A 98 -4.33 -22.19 8.48
N LYS A 99 -3.53 -22.17 7.40
CA LYS A 99 -2.10 -22.48 7.46
C LYS A 99 -1.26 -21.22 7.28
N PRO A 100 -0.41 -20.85 8.25
CA PRO A 100 0.53 -19.75 8.09
C PRO A 100 1.50 -20.02 6.92
N THR A 101 1.73 -19.02 6.12
CA THR A 101 2.63 -19.04 4.96
C THR A 101 3.99 -18.47 5.27
N THR A 102 4.06 -17.74 6.39
CA THR A 102 5.30 -17.19 6.93
C THR A 102 5.47 -17.57 8.39
N GLY A 103 6.68 -17.38 8.94
CA GLY A 103 6.96 -17.60 10.35
C GLY A 103 6.39 -16.48 11.23
N PHE A 104 6.07 -16.82 12.48
CA PHE A 104 5.73 -15.86 13.53
C PHE A 104 6.97 -15.05 13.94
N ARG A 105 6.86 -13.73 14.01
CA ARG A 105 7.93 -12.81 14.37
C ARG A 105 8.14 -12.75 15.89
N ALA A 106 8.62 -13.83 16.50
CA ALA A 106 8.84 -13.88 17.95
C ALA A 106 9.92 -12.90 18.42
N ASN A 107 11.01 -12.76 17.66
CA ASN A 107 12.14 -11.90 17.97
C ASN A 107 12.66 -11.19 16.72
N SER A 108 13.05 -9.92 16.88
CA SER A 108 13.81 -9.20 15.86
C SER A 108 14.90 -8.40 16.58
N SER A 109 16.14 -8.76 16.34
CA SER A 109 17.32 -8.08 16.89
C SER A 109 17.69 -6.79 16.13
N ARG A 110 16.90 -6.36 15.15
CA ARG A 110 17.31 -5.33 14.17
C ARG A 110 16.82 -3.92 14.44
N SER A 111 15.90 -3.70 15.40
CA SER A 111 15.24 -2.39 15.54
C SER A 111 15.30 -1.76 16.93
N GLY A 112 16.05 -2.32 17.87
CA GLY A 112 16.11 -1.79 19.25
C GLY A 112 14.83 -2.02 20.07
N THR A 113 13.73 -2.46 19.44
CA THR A 113 12.45 -2.85 20.07
C THR A 113 12.09 -4.28 19.67
N THR A 114 11.22 -4.92 20.44
CA THR A 114 10.66 -6.23 20.06
C THR A 114 9.36 -6.05 19.28
N PRO A 115 8.99 -6.99 18.38
CA PRO A 115 7.70 -6.93 17.71
C PRO A 115 6.51 -6.87 18.65
N ALA A 116 6.61 -7.52 19.82
CA ALA A 116 5.57 -7.44 20.86
C ALA A 116 5.43 -6.03 21.45
N HIS A 117 6.54 -5.31 21.62
CA HIS A 117 6.53 -3.93 22.07
C HIS A 117 5.91 -2.99 21.02
N ASP A 118 6.29 -3.20 19.76
CA ASP A 118 5.70 -2.43 18.65
C ASP A 118 4.19 -2.70 18.53
N TRP A 119 3.75 -3.94 18.77
CA TRP A 119 2.33 -4.30 18.82
C TRP A 119 1.58 -3.58 19.94
N ALA A 120 2.17 -3.52 21.14
CA ALA A 120 1.57 -2.82 22.27
C ALA A 120 1.31 -1.32 21.96
N ASN A 121 2.22 -0.71 21.19
CA ASN A 121 2.09 0.69 20.76
C ASN A 121 1.18 0.89 19.53
N TYR A 122 0.71 -0.18 18.88
CA TYR A 122 -0.12 -0.09 17.68
C TYR A 122 -1.47 0.58 17.95
N TYR A 123 -1.99 0.42 19.17
CA TYR A 123 -3.24 1.04 19.60
C TYR A 123 -3.24 2.57 19.45
N GLU A 124 -2.15 3.24 19.81
CA GLU A 124 -2.01 4.69 19.65
C GLU A 124 -1.84 5.08 18.17
N ALA A 125 -1.05 4.32 17.42
CA ALA A 125 -0.88 4.53 15.99
C ALA A 125 -2.20 4.38 15.22
N ALA A 126 -3.05 3.44 15.61
CA ALA A 126 -4.35 3.21 14.99
C ALA A 126 -5.30 4.40 15.13
N GLU A 127 -5.24 5.15 16.23
CA GLU A 127 -6.06 6.35 16.44
C GLU A 127 -5.79 7.42 15.37
N ALA A 128 -4.53 7.70 15.10
CA ALA A 128 -4.16 8.68 14.07
C ALA A 128 -4.60 8.22 12.67
N MET A 129 -4.51 6.92 12.38
CA MET A 129 -4.98 6.34 11.11
C MET A 129 -6.51 6.44 10.96
N ILE A 130 -7.26 6.14 12.01
CA ILE A 130 -8.72 6.27 12.05
C ILE A 130 -9.13 7.71 11.79
N ALA A 131 -8.54 8.66 12.51
CA ALA A 131 -8.82 10.08 12.32
C ALA A 131 -8.51 10.54 10.89
N ARG A 132 -7.40 10.05 10.31
CA ARG A 132 -6.97 10.38 8.94
C ARG A 132 -7.93 9.87 7.87
N LEU A 133 -8.54 8.70 8.09
CA LEU A 133 -9.42 8.05 7.10
C LEU A 133 -10.85 8.61 7.06
N ARG A 134 -11.29 9.38 8.05
CA ARG A 134 -12.68 9.87 8.13
C ARG A 134 -13.14 10.66 6.91
N GLY A 135 -12.23 11.38 6.24
CA GLY A 135 -12.52 12.15 5.02
C GLY A 135 -12.21 11.43 3.70
N VAL A 136 -11.86 10.14 3.75
CA VAL A 136 -11.42 9.39 2.57
C VAL A 136 -12.53 8.49 2.05
N VAL A 137 -12.83 8.58 0.76
CA VAL A 137 -13.67 7.61 0.05
C VAL A 137 -12.86 6.34 -0.17
N ILE A 138 -13.41 5.19 0.20
CA ILE A 138 -12.74 3.88 0.07
C ILE A 138 -13.46 3.07 -0.99
N GLU A 139 -12.77 2.79 -2.10
CA GLU A 139 -13.26 2.02 -3.24
C GLU A 139 -12.59 0.64 -3.30
N ASN A 140 -13.28 -0.31 -3.93
CA ASN A 140 -12.76 -1.65 -4.22
C ASN A 140 -13.14 -2.02 -5.65
N ARG A 141 -12.47 -1.38 -6.61
CA ARG A 141 -12.79 -1.45 -8.04
C ARG A 141 -11.53 -1.58 -8.88
N ASP A 142 -11.72 -1.87 -10.16
CA ASP A 142 -10.64 -1.76 -11.14
C ASP A 142 -10.03 -0.35 -11.11
N ALA A 143 -8.69 -0.28 -11.11
CA ALA A 143 -7.98 0.99 -11.00
C ALA A 143 -8.24 1.92 -12.18
N MET A 144 -8.33 1.39 -13.40
CA MET A 144 -8.58 2.20 -14.62
C MET A 144 -9.98 2.79 -14.60
N GLU A 145 -10.98 2.06 -14.06
CA GLU A 145 -12.33 2.59 -13.86
C GLU A 145 -12.33 3.77 -12.88
N VAL A 146 -11.62 3.65 -11.76
CA VAL A 146 -11.53 4.72 -10.76
C VAL A 146 -10.75 5.92 -11.30
N ILE A 147 -9.63 5.69 -11.98
CA ILE A 147 -8.83 6.74 -12.62
C ILE A 147 -9.68 7.52 -13.61
N SER A 148 -10.37 6.84 -14.54
CA SER A 148 -11.20 7.49 -15.55
C SER A 148 -12.36 8.29 -14.93
N ARG A 149 -12.94 7.81 -13.84
CA ARG A 149 -14.05 8.48 -13.14
C ARG A 149 -13.63 9.77 -12.45
N HIS A 150 -12.42 9.83 -11.92
CA HIS A 150 -11.91 10.95 -11.14
C HIS A 150 -10.93 11.83 -11.92
N ASP A 151 -10.81 11.61 -13.24
CA ASP A 151 -9.92 12.39 -14.09
C ASP A 151 -10.36 13.85 -14.17
N SER A 152 -9.47 14.74 -13.81
CA SER A 152 -9.55 16.18 -14.01
C SER A 152 -8.16 16.81 -13.92
N VAL A 153 -7.99 17.99 -14.44
CA VAL A 153 -6.72 18.74 -14.38
C VAL A 153 -6.24 19.02 -12.94
N GLU A 154 -7.14 19.00 -11.96
CA GLU A 154 -6.85 19.23 -10.54
C GLU A 154 -6.58 17.94 -9.77
N THR A 155 -6.81 16.77 -10.37
CA THR A 155 -6.64 15.48 -9.70
C THR A 155 -5.17 15.04 -9.74
N LEU A 156 -4.65 14.63 -8.60
CA LEU A 156 -3.37 13.94 -8.48
C LEU A 156 -3.61 12.45 -8.20
N PHE A 157 -3.16 11.62 -9.12
CA PHE A 157 -3.15 10.16 -8.97
C PHE A 157 -1.78 9.69 -8.48
N TYR A 158 -1.75 9.03 -7.32
CA TYR A 158 -0.61 8.22 -6.89
C TYR A 158 -0.91 6.77 -7.21
N VAL A 159 -0.17 6.21 -8.15
CA VAL A 159 -0.39 4.86 -8.70
C VAL A 159 0.76 3.96 -8.27
N ASP A 160 0.44 2.90 -7.52
CA ASP A 160 1.40 1.93 -6.98
C ASP A 160 0.96 0.51 -7.39
N PRO A 161 1.13 0.13 -8.66
CA PRO A 161 0.70 -1.17 -9.16
C PRO A 161 1.60 -2.28 -8.63
N PRO A 162 1.17 -3.56 -8.68
CA PRO A 162 2.07 -4.69 -8.51
C PRO A 162 3.30 -4.52 -9.41
N TYR A 163 4.49 -4.57 -8.83
CA TYR A 163 5.72 -4.30 -9.60
C TYR A 163 5.96 -5.41 -10.63
N VAL A 164 6.53 -5.04 -11.78
CA VAL A 164 6.81 -5.96 -12.89
C VAL A 164 7.54 -7.21 -12.37
N ALA A 165 7.02 -8.39 -12.70
CA ALA A 165 7.49 -9.66 -12.14
C ALA A 165 9.00 -9.90 -12.35
N SER A 166 9.58 -9.47 -13.48
CA SER A 166 11.00 -9.57 -13.78
C SER A 166 11.91 -8.74 -12.88
N THR A 167 11.37 -7.75 -12.16
CA THR A 167 12.13 -6.89 -11.23
C THR A 167 12.17 -7.41 -9.80
N ARG A 168 11.49 -8.52 -9.52
CA ARG A 168 11.33 -9.10 -8.18
C ARG A 168 12.10 -10.41 -8.02
N ASP A 169 12.59 -10.70 -6.81
CA ASP A 169 13.31 -11.94 -6.52
C ASP A 169 12.38 -13.17 -6.42
N ARG A 170 11.11 -12.94 -6.08
CA ARG A 170 10.05 -13.97 -5.97
C ARG A 170 8.85 -13.52 -6.78
N GLY A 171 8.39 -14.37 -7.68
CA GLY A 171 7.44 -14.00 -8.71
C GLY A 171 5.98 -13.79 -8.27
N ASN A 172 5.57 -14.15 -7.03
CA ASN A 172 4.17 -14.13 -6.61
C ASN A 172 4.04 -13.48 -5.24
N ASP A 173 4.30 -12.17 -5.17
CA ASP A 173 4.28 -11.41 -3.91
C ASP A 173 2.95 -10.69 -3.66
N TYR A 174 2.09 -10.56 -4.68
CA TYR A 174 0.80 -9.86 -4.59
C TYR A 174 -0.40 -10.80 -4.73
N ALA A 175 -1.49 -10.43 -4.07
CA ALA A 175 -2.76 -11.13 -4.20
C ALA A 175 -3.35 -11.00 -5.61
N TYR A 176 -3.09 -9.88 -6.28
CA TYR A 176 -3.46 -9.56 -7.66
C TYR A 176 -2.19 -9.17 -8.40
N GLU A 177 -1.60 -10.15 -9.08
CA GLU A 177 -0.45 -9.91 -9.95
C GLU A 177 -0.91 -9.23 -11.24
N MET A 178 -0.03 -8.44 -11.83
CA MET A 178 -0.24 -7.85 -13.15
C MET A 178 0.72 -8.48 -14.17
N ASP A 179 0.17 -8.91 -15.29
CA ASP A 179 0.98 -9.30 -16.46
C ASP A 179 1.40 -8.08 -17.30
N GLU A 180 2.25 -8.31 -18.29
CA GLU A 180 2.74 -7.23 -19.15
C GLU A 180 1.61 -6.53 -19.93
N GLY A 181 0.58 -7.29 -20.38
CA GLY A 181 -0.57 -6.73 -21.05
C GLY A 181 -1.36 -5.76 -20.16
N GLN A 182 -1.52 -6.11 -18.89
CA GLN A 182 -2.19 -5.26 -17.90
C GLN A 182 -1.35 -4.00 -17.58
N HIS A 183 -0.01 -4.11 -17.49
CA HIS A 183 0.86 -2.93 -17.36
C HIS A 183 0.74 -2.00 -18.57
N ARG A 184 0.66 -2.55 -19.80
CA ARG A 184 0.43 -1.76 -21.02
C ARG A 184 -0.93 -1.09 -21.04
N ALA A 185 -1.98 -1.78 -20.60
CA ALA A 185 -3.33 -1.22 -20.50
C ALA A 185 -3.40 -0.08 -19.48
N LEU A 186 -2.78 -0.26 -18.31
CA LEU A 186 -2.66 0.79 -17.30
C LEU A 186 -1.91 2.01 -17.86
N ALA A 187 -0.78 1.80 -18.54
CA ALA A 187 -0.01 2.88 -19.16
C ALA A 187 -0.86 3.66 -20.18
N ALA A 188 -1.58 2.96 -21.06
CA ALA A 188 -2.48 3.60 -22.03
C ALA A 188 -3.55 4.46 -21.33
N CYS A 189 -4.13 3.98 -20.23
CA CYS A 189 -5.07 4.74 -19.41
C CYS A 189 -4.39 6.01 -18.83
N LEU A 190 -3.21 5.88 -18.24
CA LEU A 190 -2.49 6.98 -17.60
C LEU A 190 -1.98 8.04 -18.60
N HIS A 191 -1.70 7.67 -19.85
CA HIS A 191 -1.36 8.61 -20.91
C HIS A 191 -2.58 9.38 -21.46
N ALA A 192 -3.78 8.83 -21.30
CA ALA A 192 -5.00 9.43 -21.84
C ALA A 192 -5.67 10.45 -20.91
N ILE A 193 -5.32 10.47 -19.62
CA ILE A 193 -5.95 11.37 -18.62
C ILE A 193 -5.35 12.78 -18.63
N GLN A 194 -6.15 13.72 -18.09
CA GLN A 194 -5.74 15.12 -17.93
C GLN A 194 -5.03 15.38 -16.60
N GLY A 195 -5.26 14.54 -15.61
CA GLY A 195 -4.76 14.67 -14.25
C GLY A 195 -3.26 14.48 -14.12
N MET A 196 -2.74 14.91 -12.99
CA MET A 196 -1.36 14.69 -12.59
C MET A 196 -1.16 13.25 -12.14
N VAL A 197 -0.04 12.63 -12.52
CA VAL A 197 0.28 11.25 -12.15
C VAL A 197 1.66 11.17 -11.53
N VAL A 198 1.72 10.45 -10.40
CA VAL A 198 2.94 9.89 -9.80
C VAL A 198 2.80 8.38 -9.81
N LEU A 199 3.58 7.70 -10.63
CA LEU A 199 3.64 6.24 -10.71
C LEU A 199 4.86 5.74 -9.94
N SER A 200 4.71 4.76 -9.05
CA SER A 200 5.82 4.14 -8.33
C SER A 200 6.13 2.72 -8.84
N GLY A 201 7.38 2.31 -8.73
CA GLY A 201 7.81 0.98 -9.13
C GLY A 201 9.32 0.76 -9.02
N TYR A 202 9.77 -0.37 -9.58
CA TYR A 202 11.20 -0.61 -9.80
C TYR A 202 11.57 -0.33 -11.26
N ALA A 203 12.81 0.12 -11.48
CA ALA A 203 13.36 0.29 -12.82
C ALA A 203 13.21 -0.99 -13.64
N SER A 204 12.71 -0.86 -14.85
CA SER A 204 12.57 -1.96 -15.81
C SER A 204 12.62 -1.44 -17.23
N GLU A 205 13.12 -2.26 -18.16
CA GLU A 205 13.11 -1.92 -19.59
C GLU A 205 11.68 -1.62 -20.09
N LEU A 206 10.70 -2.39 -19.60
CA LEU A 206 9.29 -2.17 -19.92
C LEU A 206 8.82 -0.75 -19.56
N TYR A 207 9.17 -0.27 -18.36
CA TYR A 207 8.73 1.06 -17.90
C TYR A 207 9.61 2.16 -18.48
N ASP A 208 10.93 2.03 -18.39
CA ASP A 208 11.87 3.08 -18.72
C ASP A 208 12.01 3.32 -20.24
N ALA A 209 11.92 2.24 -21.06
CA ALA A 209 12.11 2.35 -22.51
C ALA A 209 10.79 2.33 -23.30
N HIS A 210 9.73 1.69 -22.79
CA HIS A 210 8.53 1.43 -23.60
C HIS A 210 7.27 2.12 -23.11
N LEU A 211 7.03 2.20 -21.79
CA LEU A 211 5.75 2.70 -21.28
C LEU A 211 5.80 4.16 -20.81
N TYR A 212 6.90 4.58 -20.19
CA TYR A 212 7.01 5.91 -19.57
C TYR A 212 8.32 6.61 -19.92
N ALA A 213 8.89 6.35 -21.10
CA ALA A 213 10.15 6.92 -21.56
C ALA A 213 10.15 8.47 -21.66
N ASP A 214 8.97 9.05 -21.87
CA ASP A 214 8.73 10.49 -21.96
C ASP A 214 8.37 11.15 -20.62
N TRP A 215 8.26 10.38 -19.54
CA TRP A 215 7.91 10.89 -18.21
C TRP A 215 9.17 11.32 -17.43
N SER A 216 9.01 12.31 -16.54
CA SER A 216 10.11 12.71 -15.63
C SER A 216 10.36 11.61 -14.60
N ARG A 217 11.60 11.11 -14.54
CA ARG A 217 12.00 9.95 -13.75
C ARG A 217 12.89 10.36 -12.58
N TYR A 218 12.54 9.90 -11.38
CA TYR A 218 13.29 10.15 -10.15
C TYR A 218 13.58 8.84 -9.43
N GLU A 219 14.80 8.70 -8.94
CA GLU A 219 15.25 7.51 -8.21
C GLU A 219 15.48 7.79 -6.73
N ARG A 220 15.23 6.79 -5.91
CA ARG A 220 15.59 6.81 -4.50
C ARG A 220 16.13 5.45 -4.07
N PRO A 221 17.29 5.40 -3.40
CA PRO A 221 17.77 4.17 -2.78
C PRO A 221 16.74 3.68 -1.74
N ALA A 222 16.40 2.41 -1.79
CA ALA A 222 15.51 1.74 -0.86
C ALA A 222 16.09 0.40 -0.42
N PHE A 223 15.57 -0.16 0.64
CA PHE A 223 15.95 -1.49 1.11
C PHE A 223 14.73 -2.41 1.02
N ALA A 224 14.83 -3.45 0.21
CA ALA A 224 13.84 -4.51 0.18
C ALA A 224 13.88 -5.36 1.46
N ASP A 225 12.89 -6.23 1.63
CA ASP A 225 12.88 -7.24 2.69
C ASP A 225 14.19 -8.05 2.67
N GLY A 226 14.84 -8.17 3.83
CA GLY A 226 16.16 -8.80 3.94
C GLY A 226 17.35 -7.84 3.81
N ALA A 227 17.14 -6.51 3.82
CA ALA A 227 18.16 -5.46 3.74
C ALA A 227 18.95 -5.45 2.43
N ARG A 228 18.40 -5.96 1.33
CA ARG A 228 19.02 -5.83 0.01
C ARG A 228 18.78 -4.43 -0.55
N PRO A 229 19.82 -3.77 -1.06
CA PRO A 229 19.65 -2.48 -1.73
C PRO A 229 18.75 -2.65 -2.95
N ARG A 230 17.80 -1.75 -3.10
CA ARG A 230 16.90 -1.61 -4.25
C ARG A 230 16.84 -0.14 -4.64
N THR A 231 16.49 0.13 -5.87
CA THR A 231 16.20 1.48 -6.33
C THR A 231 14.72 1.59 -6.59
N GLU A 232 14.02 2.34 -5.75
CA GLU A 232 12.65 2.75 -6.06
C GLU A 232 12.67 3.89 -7.06
N VAL A 233 11.77 3.83 -8.01
CA VAL A 233 11.63 4.83 -9.06
C VAL A 233 10.20 5.37 -9.02
N VAL A 234 10.08 6.68 -9.23
CA VAL A 234 8.80 7.32 -9.52
C VAL A 234 8.88 8.00 -10.88
N TRP A 235 7.82 7.83 -11.67
CA TRP A 235 7.63 8.50 -12.94
C TRP A 235 6.49 9.50 -12.80
N LEU A 236 6.73 10.74 -13.23
CA LEU A 236 5.76 11.83 -13.21
C LEU A 236 5.38 12.16 -14.65
N ASN A 237 4.09 12.22 -14.94
CA ASN A 237 3.63 12.73 -16.24
C ASN A 237 3.94 14.23 -16.38
N SER A 238 3.82 14.78 -17.58
CA SER A 238 4.16 16.17 -17.87
C SER A 238 3.38 17.18 -17.02
N ALA A 239 2.10 16.91 -16.74
CA ALA A 239 1.26 17.76 -15.90
C ALA A 239 1.80 17.81 -14.46
N CYS A 240 2.15 16.66 -13.87
CA CYS A 240 2.71 16.59 -12.52
C CYS A 240 4.10 17.25 -12.44
N ALA A 241 4.98 16.99 -13.41
CA ALA A 241 6.31 17.58 -13.47
C ALA A 241 6.25 19.12 -13.59
N SER A 242 5.36 19.64 -14.42
CA SER A 242 5.16 21.09 -14.58
C SER A 242 4.63 21.74 -13.30
N ALA A 243 3.67 21.12 -12.62
CA ALA A 243 3.15 21.62 -11.34
C ALA A 243 4.24 21.67 -10.25
N LEU A 244 5.07 20.61 -10.17
CA LEU A 244 6.18 20.54 -9.21
C LEU A 244 7.21 21.66 -9.46
N ASN A 245 7.60 21.88 -10.71
CA ASN A 245 8.57 22.93 -11.09
C ASN A 245 8.03 24.34 -10.76
N SER A 246 6.74 24.57 -11.00
CA SER A 246 6.08 25.86 -10.69
C SER A 246 6.08 26.14 -9.17
N GLN A 247 5.82 25.13 -8.34
CA GLN A 247 5.88 25.28 -6.88
C GLN A 247 7.30 25.57 -6.38
N GLN A 248 8.31 24.90 -6.93
CA GLN A 248 9.71 25.14 -6.56
C GLN A 248 10.15 26.56 -6.93
N ALA A 249 9.76 27.05 -8.09
CA ALA A 249 10.05 28.41 -8.52
C ALA A 249 9.41 29.46 -7.59
N GLN A 250 8.17 29.24 -7.16
CA GLN A 250 7.48 30.14 -6.20
C GLN A 250 8.14 30.10 -4.81
N GLY A 251 8.49 28.90 -4.30
CA GLY A 251 9.16 28.74 -3.00
C GLY A 251 10.53 29.44 -2.95
N SER A 252 11.27 29.44 -4.05
CA SER A 252 12.58 30.10 -4.17
C SER A 252 12.51 31.63 -4.27
N MET A 253 11.35 32.18 -4.64
CA MET A 253 11.15 33.66 -4.69
C MET A 253 10.85 34.28 -3.32
N PHE A 254 10.53 33.46 -2.32
CA PHE A 254 10.18 33.91 -0.96
C PHE A 254 11.19 33.41 0.11
N ALA A 255 12.28 32.78 -0.30
CA ALA A 255 13.38 32.36 0.58
C ALA A 255 14.57 33.33 0.47
#